data_06842030343f8eb8d501a299a0113061
#
_entry.id   06842030343f8eb8d501a299a0113061
#
_cell.length_a   1.000
_cell.length_b   1.000
_cell.length_c   1.000
_cell.angle_alpha   90.00
_cell.angle_beta   90.00
_cell.angle_gamma   90.00
#
_symmetry.space_group_name_H-M   'P 1'
#
loop_
_entity.id
_entity.type
_entity.pdbx_description
1 polymer ?
#
loop_
_entity_poly.entity_id
_entity_poly.type
_entity_poly.pdbx_seq_one_letter_code
_entity_poly.pdbx_strand_id
1 'polypeptide(L)'
;TDDAKSIGAVNTIQFIDGKTIGHNTDWIGFSKSIKPLLGNKKTALILGNGGGAKAIKFALNKLNIKYKTVSRNTSFDYSDITIQTTDYYTIIINTTPLGVHPKILEFPKINYTDLNSKHLLFDLIYNPNESRFLQYGKAKGSEIKNGLEMLQIQAEESWNIWNL
;
A
#
# COMPACT_ATOMS: atom_id res chain seq x y z
N THR A 1 17.37 7.15 -10.37
CA THR A 1 16.96 6.06 -11.27
C THR A 1 15.66 6.39 -11.98
N ASP A 2 15.36 5.71 -13.07
CA ASP A 2 14.14 5.95 -13.85
C ASP A 2 12.88 5.54 -13.08
N ASP A 3 12.94 4.48 -12.27
CA ASP A 3 11.83 4.10 -11.40
C ASP A 3 11.55 5.20 -10.37
N ALA A 4 12.58 5.75 -9.70
CA ALA A 4 12.40 6.83 -8.73
C ALA A 4 11.82 8.10 -9.38
N LYS A 5 12.23 8.43 -10.62
CA LYS A 5 11.66 9.54 -11.41
C LYS A 5 10.19 9.28 -11.74
N SER A 6 9.86 8.08 -12.20
CA SER A 6 8.48 7.68 -12.55
C SER A 6 7.56 7.68 -11.33
N ILE A 7 8.06 7.25 -10.17
CA ILE A 7 7.34 7.28 -8.89
C ILE A 7 7.18 8.72 -8.39
N GLY A 8 8.18 9.59 -8.64
CA GLY A 8 8.24 10.95 -8.09
C GLY A 8 8.46 10.95 -6.57
N ALA A 9 9.21 9.96 -6.06
CA ALA A 9 9.63 9.85 -4.66
C ALA A 9 10.91 9.00 -4.54
N VAL A 10 11.75 9.34 -3.56
CA VAL A 10 13.00 8.66 -3.22
C VAL A 10 12.92 8.26 -1.74
N ASN A 11 13.30 7.02 -1.40
CA ASN A 11 13.46 6.55 -0.02
C ASN A 11 14.89 6.08 0.27
N THR A 12 15.73 5.89 -0.76
CA THR A 12 17.12 5.42 -0.64
C THR A 12 18.03 6.29 -1.50
N ILE A 13 19.14 6.77 -0.94
CA ILE A 13 20.16 7.58 -1.62
C ILE A 13 21.47 6.81 -1.62
N GLN A 14 22.04 6.63 -2.80
CA GLN A 14 23.36 6.02 -3.00
C GLN A 14 24.37 7.11 -3.36
N PHE A 15 25.58 7.01 -2.81
CA PHE A 15 26.70 7.89 -3.11
C PHE A 15 27.75 7.10 -3.90
N ILE A 16 28.00 7.49 -5.16
CA ILE A 16 29.00 6.87 -6.03
C ILE A 16 29.79 7.98 -6.72
N ASP A 17 31.10 7.95 -6.62
CA ASP A 17 32.03 8.86 -7.33
C ASP A 17 31.64 10.35 -7.16
N GLY A 18 31.30 10.75 -5.94
CA GLY A 18 30.90 12.13 -5.62
C GLY A 18 29.51 12.53 -6.14
N LYS A 19 28.73 11.59 -6.70
CA LYS A 19 27.36 11.81 -7.16
C LYS A 19 26.34 11.16 -6.25
N THR A 20 25.14 11.72 -6.19
CA THR A 20 23.99 11.14 -5.49
C THR A 20 23.01 10.52 -6.48
N ILE A 21 22.60 9.28 -6.24
CA ILE A 21 21.60 8.56 -7.03
C ILE A 21 20.43 8.23 -6.12
N GLY A 22 19.25 8.76 -6.46
CA GLY A 22 18.00 8.46 -5.74
C GLY A 22 17.34 7.18 -6.26
N HIS A 23 16.94 6.33 -5.33
CA HIS A 23 16.20 5.09 -5.58
C HIS A 23 14.87 5.09 -4.79
N ASN A 24 13.96 4.22 -5.17
CA ASN A 24 12.78 3.92 -4.38
C ASN A 24 12.65 2.41 -4.25
N THR A 25 12.78 1.89 -3.05
CA THR A 25 12.68 0.45 -2.74
C THR A 25 11.31 0.05 -2.22
N ASP A 26 10.43 1.02 -1.87
CA ASP A 26 9.09 0.75 -1.36
C ASP A 26 8.24 -0.03 -2.36
N TRP A 27 8.32 0.30 -3.67
CA TRP A 27 7.57 -0.41 -4.70
C TRP A 27 8.00 -1.87 -4.83
N ILE A 28 9.28 -2.16 -4.61
CA ILE A 28 9.83 -3.54 -4.63
C ILE A 28 9.30 -4.29 -3.42
N GLY A 29 9.42 -3.69 -2.22
CA GLY A 29 8.93 -4.24 -0.97
C GLY A 29 7.45 -4.60 -1.06
N PHE A 30 6.62 -3.65 -1.50
CA PHE A 30 5.19 -3.88 -1.69
C PHE A 30 4.91 -4.97 -2.74
N SER A 31 5.54 -4.90 -3.91
CA SER A 31 5.30 -5.87 -4.98
C SER A 31 5.61 -7.30 -4.56
N LYS A 32 6.74 -7.51 -3.86
CA LYS A 32 7.15 -8.84 -3.39
C LYS A 32 6.22 -9.34 -2.28
N SER A 33 5.80 -8.48 -1.35
CA SER A 33 4.95 -8.87 -0.22
C SER A 33 3.49 -9.13 -0.60
N ILE A 34 2.95 -8.46 -1.63
CA ILE A 34 1.55 -8.65 -2.04
C ILE A 34 1.38 -9.79 -3.06
N LYS A 35 2.39 -10.03 -3.90
CA LYS A 35 2.31 -10.96 -5.04
C LYS A 35 1.78 -12.35 -4.68
N PRO A 36 2.19 -12.99 -3.57
CA PRO A 36 1.67 -14.31 -3.19
C PRO A 36 0.17 -14.34 -2.86
N LEU A 37 -0.41 -13.19 -2.49
CA LEU A 37 -1.80 -13.04 -2.02
C LEU A 37 -2.77 -12.63 -3.13
N LEU A 38 -2.26 -12.31 -4.31
CA LEU A 38 -3.08 -11.76 -5.39
C LEU A 38 -4.11 -12.75 -5.93
N GLY A 39 -3.73 -14.02 -6.12
CA GLY A 39 -4.61 -14.97 -6.79
C GLY A 39 -5.16 -14.39 -8.10
N ASN A 40 -6.48 -14.32 -8.22
CA ASN A 40 -7.20 -13.75 -9.37
C ASN A 40 -7.54 -12.25 -9.23
N LYS A 41 -7.13 -11.60 -8.15
CA LYS A 41 -7.46 -10.20 -7.86
C LYS A 41 -6.72 -9.28 -8.85
N LYS A 42 -7.45 -8.39 -9.54
CA LYS A 42 -6.92 -7.51 -10.60
C LYS A 42 -7.30 -6.04 -10.41
N THR A 43 -7.98 -5.70 -9.32
CA THR A 43 -8.48 -4.36 -9.06
C THR A 43 -8.19 -3.96 -7.61
N ALA A 44 -7.69 -2.75 -7.41
CA ALA A 44 -7.28 -2.23 -6.11
C ALA A 44 -7.87 -0.85 -5.81
N LEU A 45 -8.26 -0.62 -4.57
CA LEU A 45 -8.63 0.67 -4.02
C LEU A 45 -7.51 1.15 -3.09
N ILE A 46 -6.89 2.29 -3.40
CA ILE A 46 -5.83 2.90 -2.60
C ILE A 46 -6.46 3.98 -1.71
N LEU A 47 -6.38 3.80 -0.41
CA LEU A 47 -6.83 4.79 0.57
C LEU A 47 -5.65 5.70 0.93
N GLY A 48 -5.73 6.97 0.54
CA GLY A 48 -4.68 7.97 0.70
C GLY A 48 -3.95 8.30 -0.61
N ASN A 49 -3.27 9.46 -0.63
CA ASN A 49 -2.56 9.97 -1.81
C ASN A 49 -1.20 10.61 -1.45
N GLY A 50 -0.56 10.14 -0.37
CA GLY A 50 0.75 10.58 0.10
C GLY A 50 1.94 9.92 -0.63
N GLY A 51 3.14 10.08 -0.07
CA GLY A 51 4.38 9.53 -0.65
C GLY A 51 4.33 8.02 -0.83
N GLY A 52 3.88 7.26 0.17
CA GLY A 52 3.72 5.80 0.07
C GLY A 52 2.77 5.39 -1.06
N ALA A 53 1.65 6.12 -1.25
CA ALA A 53 0.71 5.84 -2.33
C ALA A 53 1.35 5.92 -3.73
N LYS A 54 2.35 6.78 -3.94
CA LYS A 54 3.05 6.89 -5.22
C LYS A 54 3.79 5.59 -5.59
N ALA A 55 4.54 5.03 -4.63
CA ALA A 55 5.25 3.76 -4.81
C ALA A 55 4.26 2.60 -5.05
N ILE A 56 3.13 2.58 -4.30
CA ILE A 56 2.08 1.56 -4.46
C ILE A 56 1.45 1.63 -5.87
N LYS A 57 1.12 2.84 -6.36
CA LYS A 57 0.60 3.03 -7.73
C LYS A 57 1.55 2.49 -8.80
N PHE A 58 2.83 2.79 -8.67
CA PHE A 58 3.86 2.29 -9.57
C PHE A 58 3.93 0.76 -9.52
N ALA A 59 3.95 0.17 -8.34
CA ALA A 59 3.96 -1.28 -8.15
C ALA A 59 2.73 -1.96 -8.77
N LEU A 60 1.52 -1.41 -8.55
CA LEU A 60 0.28 -1.95 -9.12
C LEU A 60 0.28 -1.90 -10.65
N ASN A 61 0.83 -0.83 -11.26
CA ASN A 61 1.01 -0.75 -12.71
C ASN A 61 1.96 -1.86 -13.22
N LYS A 62 3.09 -2.08 -12.54
CA LYS A 62 4.03 -3.18 -12.88
C LYS A 62 3.39 -4.57 -12.74
N LEU A 63 2.43 -4.73 -11.81
CA LEU A 63 1.68 -5.97 -11.59
C LEU A 63 0.43 -6.10 -12.48
N ASN A 64 0.16 -5.14 -13.37
CA ASN A 64 -1.05 -5.08 -14.22
C ASN A 64 -2.35 -5.12 -13.40
N ILE A 65 -2.38 -4.44 -12.25
CA ILE A 65 -3.56 -4.29 -11.38
C ILE A 65 -4.15 -2.89 -11.61
N LYS A 66 -5.41 -2.84 -12.02
CA LYS A 66 -6.14 -1.58 -12.15
C LYS A 66 -6.44 -1.01 -10.76
N TYR A 67 -6.30 0.29 -10.59
CA TYR A 67 -6.57 0.90 -9.30
C TYR A 67 -7.32 2.22 -9.39
N LYS A 68 -7.95 2.58 -8.28
CA LYS A 68 -8.49 3.91 -8.01
C LYS A 68 -7.96 4.42 -6.68
N THR A 69 -7.77 5.73 -6.56
CA THR A 69 -7.30 6.36 -5.33
C THR A 69 -8.43 7.13 -4.69
N VAL A 70 -8.57 6.97 -3.38
CA VAL A 70 -9.52 7.70 -2.54
C VAL A 70 -8.73 8.58 -1.59
N SER A 71 -9.01 9.88 -1.56
CA SER A 71 -8.46 10.78 -0.56
C SER A 71 -9.38 11.99 -0.39
N ARG A 72 -9.20 12.72 0.71
CA ARG A 72 -9.98 13.95 1.00
C ARG A 72 -9.84 15.05 -0.06
N ASN A 73 -8.82 14.97 -0.91
CA ASN A 73 -8.47 16.00 -1.89
C ASN A 73 -8.54 15.48 -3.33
N THR A 74 -9.28 14.41 -3.59
CA THR A 74 -9.52 13.86 -4.93
C THR A 74 -11.00 13.97 -5.27
N SER A 75 -11.32 13.96 -6.56
CA SER A 75 -12.71 13.92 -7.06
C SER A 75 -13.47 12.65 -6.69
N PHE A 76 -12.79 11.67 -6.13
CA PHE A 76 -13.36 10.44 -5.57
C PHE A 76 -12.89 10.34 -4.12
N ASP A 77 -13.79 10.62 -3.20
CA ASP A 77 -13.51 10.62 -1.78
C ASP A 77 -14.14 9.41 -1.06
N TYR A 78 -14.08 9.40 0.27
CA TYR A 78 -14.57 8.28 1.07
C TYR A 78 -16.09 8.11 1.02
N SER A 79 -16.86 9.17 0.70
CA SER A 79 -18.31 9.12 0.55
C SER A 79 -18.76 8.44 -0.73
N ASP A 80 -17.87 8.38 -1.74
CA ASP A 80 -18.11 7.71 -3.02
C ASP A 80 -17.91 6.19 -2.95
N ILE A 81 -17.42 5.66 -1.83
CA ILE A 81 -17.22 4.21 -1.64
C ILE A 81 -18.57 3.56 -1.33
N THR A 82 -19.14 2.90 -2.32
CA THR A 82 -20.39 2.14 -2.23
C THR A 82 -20.12 0.64 -2.23
N ILE A 83 -21.17 -0.17 -2.05
CA ILE A 83 -21.09 -1.64 -2.19
C ILE A 83 -20.57 -2.04 -3.57
N GLN A 84 -21.00 -1.37 -4.65
CA GLN A 84 -20.52 -1.63 -6.01
C GLN A 84 -19.01 -1.32 -6.14
N THR A 85 -18.53 -0.31 -5.43
CA THR A 85 -17.10 0.01 -5.39
C THR A 85 -16.31 -1.12 -4.72
N THR A 86 -16.78 -1.60 -3.56
CA THR A 86 -16.12 -2.70 -2.84
C THR A 86 -16.19 -4.01 -3.61
N ASP A 87 -17.30 -4.35 -4.22
CA ASP A 87 -17.43 -5.55 -5.06
C ASP A 87 -16.46 -5.53 -6.26
N TYR A 88 -16.19 -4.36 -6.82
CA TYR A 88 -15.27 -4.23 -7.95
C TYR A 88 -13.81 -4.25 -7.50
N TYR A 89 -13.46 -3.54 -6.42
CA TYR A 89 -12.09 -3.43 -5.93
C TYR A 89 -11.81 -4.48 -4.83
N THR A 90 -11.30 -5.62 -5.25
CA THR A 90 -11.05 -6.76 -4.34
C THR A 90 -9.77 -6.64 -3.50
N ILE A 91 -8.91 -5.66 -3.79
CA ILE A 91 -7.74 -5.32 -2.98
C ILE A 91 -7.98 -3.92 -2.41
N ILE A 92 -7.89 -3.75 -1.09
CA ILE A 92 -8.02 -2.44 -0.44
C ILE A 92 -6.72 -2.16 0.31
N ILE A 93 -6.06 -1.05 -0.03
CA ILE A 93 -4.72 -0.73 0.47
C ILE A 93 -4.77 0.55 1.28
N ASN A 94 -4.47 0.47 2.58
CA ASN A 94 -4.32 1.65 3.43
C ASN A 94 -2.89 2.20 3.28
N THR A 95 -2.80 3.40 2.69
CA THR A 95 -1.55 4.19 2.60
C THR A 95 -1.61 5.45 3.46
N THR A 96 -2.64 5.57 4.31
CA THR A 96 -2.80 6.69 5.25
C THR A 96 -2.07 6.39 6.57
N PRO A 97 -1.78 7.41 7.39
CA PRO A 97 -1.24 7.21 8.73
C PRO A 97 -2.32 6.82 9.77
N LEU A 98 -3.57 6.60 9.36
CA LEU A 98 -4.68 6.29 10.27
C LEU A 98 -4.51 4.89 10.87
N GLY A 99 -4.26 4.81 12.16
CA GLY A 99 -4.04 3.56 12.89
C GLY A 99 -2.59 3.30 13.28
N VAL A 100 -1.63 4.18 12.91
CA VAL A 100 -0.25 4.11 13.36
C VAL A 100 -0.13 4.55 14.84
N HIS A 101 0.76 3.91 15.60
CA HIS A 101 1.07 4.34 16.98
C HIS A 101 1.52 5.80 17.02
N PRO A 102 1.07 6.66 17.98
CA PRO A 102 0.21 6.30 19.13
C PRO A 102 -1.30 6.30 18.83
N LYS A 103 -1.75 6.72 17.65
CA LYS A 103 -3.17 6.89 17.30
C LYS A 103 -3.80 5.60 16.76
N ILE A 104 -3.60 4.50 17.49
CA ILE A 104 -3.98 3.14 17.05
C ILE A 104 -5.50 2.91 16.89
N LEU A 105 -6.32 3.82 17.41
CA LEU A 105 -7.78 3.74 17.28
C LEU A 105 -8.32 4.40 16.01
N GLU A 106 -7.49 5.18 15.31
CA GLU A 106 -7.87 5.78 14.04
C GLU A 106 -7.87 4.73 12.92
N PHE A 107 -8.73 4.88 11.92
CA PHE A 107 -8.82 4.01 10.76
C PHE A 107 -9.52 4.70 9.59
N PRO A 108 -9.28 4.30 8.34
CA PRO A 108 -9.99 4.82 7.17
C PRO A 108 -11.49 4.59 7.26
N LYS A 109 -12.29 5.61 6.98
CA LYS A 109 -13.76 5.57 7.08
C LYS A 109 -14.40 5.00 5.81
N ILE A 110 -14.22 3.70 5.58
CA ILE A 110 -14.90 2.95 4.52
C ILE A 110 -16.06 2.13 5.12
N ASN A 111 -16.97 1.63 4.26
CA ASN A 111 -18.01 0.72 4.71
C ASN A 111 -17.48 -0.70 4.85
N TYR A 112 -17.13 -1.10 6.07
CA TYR A 112 -16.61 -2.44 6.37
C TYR A 112 -17.67 -3.54 6.31
N THR A 113 -18.97 -3.21 6.27
CA THR A 113 -20.03 -4.23 6.20
C THR A 113 -20.05 -4.96 4.87
N ASP A 114 -19.55 -4.33 3.81
CA ASP A 114 -19.54 -4.86 2.44
C ASP A 114 -18.34 -5.80 2.19
N LEU A 115 -17.40 -5.89 3.14
CA LEU A 115 -16.24 -6.76 3.03
C LEU A 115 -16.61 -8.23 3.24
N ASN A 116 -15.85 -9.12 2.59
CA ASN A 116 -16.03 -10.57 2.68
C ASN A 116 -14.72 -11.31 2.28
N SER A 117 -14.76 -12.62 2.19
CA SER A 117 -13.61 -13.48 1.88
C SER A 117 -12.97 -13.27 0.49
N LYS A 118 -13.60 -12.51 -0.42
CA LYS A 118 -13.01 -12.17 -1.73
C LYS A 118 -11.97 -11.04 -1.60
N HIS A 119 -11.99 -10.30 -0.50
CA HIS A 119 -11.16 -9.12 -0.31
C HIS A 119 -9.80 -9.45 0.31
N LEU A 120 -8.80 -8.68 -0.11
CA LEU A 120 -7.50 -8.59 0.53
C LEU A 120 -7.33 -7.15 1.04
N LEU A 121 -7.14 -7.01 2.34
CA LEU A 121 -6.79 -5.73 2.96
C LEU A 121 -5.29 -5.69 3.23
N PHE A 122 -4.61 -4.75 2.60
CA PHE A 122 -3.19 -4.50 2.82
C PHE A 122 -3.00 -3.16 3.55
N ASP A 123 -2.33 -3.17 4.69
CA ASP A 123 -2.00 -1.97 5.44
C ASP A 123 -0.50 -1.69 5.37
N LEU A 124 -0.09 -0.47 5.00
CA LEU A 124 1.32 -0.10 5.06
C LEU A 124 1.81 0.01 6.51
N ILE A 125 0.90 0.12 7.46
CA ILE A 125 1.21 0.14 8.89
C ILE A 125 1.64 -1.25 9.36
N TYR A 126 2.70 -1.31 10.16
CA TYR A 126 3.22 -2.54 10.78
C TYR A 126 3.20 -2.47 12.32
N ASN A 127 3.01 -1.29 12.89
CA ASN A 127 2.87 -1.08 14.34
C ASN A 127 1.63 -0.21 14.61
N PRO A 128 0.53 -0.78 15.13
CA PRO A 128 0.36 -2.15 15.65
C PRO A 128 0.37 -3.22 14.55
N ASN A 129 0.62 -4.48 14.93
CA ASN A 129 0.64 -5.62 14.00
C ASN A 129 -0.69 -5.82 13.27
N GLU A 130 -1.81 -5.60 13.95
CA GLU A 130 -3.16 -5.54 13.36
C GLU A 130 -3.79 -4.19 13.70
N SER A 131 -3.79 -3.26 12.75
CA SER A 131 -4.52 -2.00 12.86
C SER A 131 -6.03 -2.23 12.88
N ARG A 132 -6.82 -1.23 13.32
CA ARG A 132 -8.29 -1.32 13.27
C ARG A 132 -8.82 -1.61 11.87
N PHE A 133 -8.19 -1.07 10.83
CA PHE A 133 -8.51 -1.37 9.44
C PHE A 133 -8.40 -2.88 9.15
N LEU A 134 -7.30 -3.53 9.55
CA LEU A 134 -7.11 -4.97 9.37
C LEU A 134 -8.06 -5.79 10.25
N GLN A 135 -8.26 -5.40 11.50
CA GLN A 135 -9.19 -6.08 12.41
C GLN A 135 -10.61 -6.13 11.86
N TYR A 136 -11.12 -5.02 11.32
CA TYR A 136 -12.45 -4.98 10.70
C TYR A 136 -12.55 -5.87 9.45
N GLY A 137 -11.52 -5.87 8.60
CA GLY A 137 -11.47 -6.77 7.45
C GLY A 137 -11.47 -8.24 7.85
N LYS A 138 -10.62 -8.60 8.82
CA LYS A 138 -10.53 -9.96 9.37
C LYS A 138 -11.87 -10.44 9.96
N ALA A 139 -12.58 -9.58 10.68
CA ALA A 139 -13.90 -9.88 11.24
C ALA A 139 -14.97 -10.16 10.16
N LYS A 140 -14.73 -9.73 8.91
CA LYS A 140 -15.57 -10.01 7.74
C LYS A 140 -15.06 -11.17 6.88
N GLY A 141 -14.03 -11.88 7.35
CA GLY A 141 -13.44 -13.02 6.62
C GLY A 141 -12.49 -12.62 5.49
N SER A 142 -12.12 -11.33 5.37
CA SER A 142 -11.14 -10.89 4.39
C SER A 142 -9.74 -11.39 4.74
N GLU A 143 -8.94 -11.65 3.72
CA GLU A 143 -7.51 -11.85 3.87
C GLU A 143 -6.85 -10.52 4.30
N ILE A 144 -5.90 -10.56 5.23
CA ILE A 144 -5.26 -9.35 5.74
C ILE A 144 -3.73 -9.45 5.66
N LYS A 145 -3.08 -8.32 5.41
CA LYS A 145 -1.62 -8.20 5.38
C LYS A 145 -1.20 -6.85 5.95
N ASN A 146 -0.26 -6.85 6.89
CA ASN A 146 0.36 -5.64 7.39
C ASN A 146 1.65 -5.29 6.62
N GLY A 147 2.22 -4.11 6.90
CA GLY A 147 3.37 -3.57 6.20
C GLY A 147 4.73 -4.14 6.62
N LEU A 148 4.81 -5.08 7.57
CA LEU A 148 6.09 -5.52 8.14
C LEU A 148 7.00 -6.18 7.10
N GLU A 149 6.48 -7.12 6.31
CA GLU A 149 7.27 -7.78 5.26
C GLU A 149 7.69 -6.79 4.16
N MET A 150 6.81 -5.86 3.78
CA MET A 150 7.16 -4.77 2.87
C MET A 150 8.33 -3.96 3.41
N LEU A 151 8.30 -3.59 4.71
CA LEU A 151 9.36 -2.86 5.39
C LEU A 151 10.69 -3.63 5.36
N GLN A 152 10.67 -4.92 5.66
CA GLN A 152 11.85 -5.77 5.65
C GLN A 152 12.48 -5.86 4.26
N ILE A 153 11.67 -6.17 3.25
CA ILE A 153 12.16 -6.30 1.87
C ILE A 153 12.73 -4.98 1.35
N GLN A 154 12.05 -3.83 1.57
CA GLN A 154 12.56 -2.55 1.10
C GLN A 154 13.88 -2.16 1.80
N ALA A 155 14.06 -2.55 3.07
CA ALA A 155 15.29 -2.31 3.80
C ALA A 155 16.45 -3.18 3.27
N GLU A 156 16.19 -4.45 2.97
CA GLU A 156 17.16 -5.35 2.32
C GLU A 156 17.58 -4.83 0.93
N GLU A 157 16.61 -4.38 0.13
CA GLU A 157 16.90 -3.78 -1.19
C GLU A 157 17.74 -2.49 -1.06
N SER A 158 17.46 -1.67 -0.05
CA SER A 158 18.28 -0.47 0.24
C SER A 158 19.69 -0.85 0.66
N TRP A 159 19.83 -1.87 1.51
CA TRP A 159 21.13 -2.41 1.91
C TRP A 159 21.94 -2.91 0.71
N ASN A 160 21.31 -3.66 -0.19
CA ASN A 160 21.96 -4.15 -1.40
C ASN A 160 22.45 -2.99 -2.29
N ILE A 161 21.65 -1.91 -2.44
CA ILE A 161 22.03 -0.71 -3.20
C ILE A 161 23.26 -0.04 -2.60
N TRP A 162 23.40 0.01 -1.27
CA TRP A 162 24.53 0.64 -0.61
C TRP A 162 25.82 -0.20 -0.64
N ASN A 163 25.72 -1.50 -0.89
CA ASN A 163 26.86 -2.43 -0.93
C ASN A 163 27.22 -2.87 -2.38
N LEU A 164 26.70 -2.18 -3.38
CA LEU A 164 27.14 -2.29 -4.78
C LEU A 164 28.31 -1.33 -5.01
#